data_d773089da2e2c2a79b4f16d4ffc746b8
#
_entry.id   d773089da2e2c2a79b4f16d4ffc746b8
#
_cell.length_a   1.000
_cell.length_b   1.000
_cell.length_c   1.000
_cell.angle_alpha   90.00
_cell.angle_beta   90.00
_cell.angle_gamma   90.00
#
_symmetry.space_group_name_H-M   'P 1'
#
loop_
_entity.id
_entity.type
_entity.pdbx_description
1 polymer ?
#
loop_
_entity_poly.entity_id
_entity_poly.type
_entity_poly.pdbx_seq_one_letter_code
_entity_poly.pdbx_strand_id
1 'polypeptide(L)'
;NYTAGKVDKRQQQIEESIQRYLNALETADRTQPAELEAKTTRLQDKIALLRQQMRDLDVAREQLQTQPDGQFSLTDPDARSMNSAGKGSGIVGYNVQAAVDAKHHLIVAHEVTNVGNDRAQLSPMAQAAREAMGKKSLKAVADRGYFNSLQIKACADTGIAVTLPKPTTSNAKADG
;
A
#
# COMPACT_ATOMS: atom_id res chain seq x y z
N ASN A 1 6.93 -2.09 0.74
CA ASN A 1 6.10 -1.84 1.90
C ASN A 1 5.99 -3.12 2.74
N TYR A 2 6.38 -3.05 4.00
CA TYR A 2 6.27 -4.13 4.97
C TYR A 2 4.88 -4.12 5.62
N THR A 3 4.35 -5.31 5.85
CA THR A 3 3.21 -5.58 6.74
C THR A 3 3.58 -6.80 7.58
N ALA A 4 2.97 -7.00 8.74
CA ALA A 4 3.27 -8.11 9.63
C ALA A 4 3.28 -9.47 8.90
N GLY A 5 2.23 -9.77 8.13
CA GLY A 5 2.15 -11.03 7.40
C GLY A 5 3.22 -11.21 6.30
N LYS A 6 3.73 -10.12 5.69
CA LYS A 6 4.85 -10.21 4.73
C LYS A 6 6.17 -10.47 5.45
N VAL A 7 6.37 -9.85 6.62
CA VAL A 7 7.57 -10.08 7.45
C VAL A 7 7.59 -11.52 7.93
N ASP A 8 6.50 -12.03 8.50
CA ASP A 8 6.38 -13.40 8.99
C ASP A 8 6.66 -14.43 7.89
N LYS A 9 6.01 -14.27 6.74
CA LYS A 9 6.24 -15.15 5.58
C LYS A 9 7.69 -15.12 5.11
N ARG A 10 8.33 -13.95 5.09
CA ARG A 10 9.72 -13.84 4.66
C ARG A 10 10.67 -14.44 5.67
N GLN A 11 10.45 -14.26 6.96
CA GLN A 11 11.24 -14.89 8.02
C GLN A 11 11.16 -16.41 7.93
N GLN A 12 9.96 -16.99 7.78
CA GLN A 12 9.80 -18.42 7.59
C GLN A 12 10.59 -18.94 6.37
N GLN A 13 10.50 -18.26 5.23
CA GLN A 13 11.24 -18.65 4.02
C GLN A 13 12.77 -18.63 4.22
N ILE A 14 13.27 -17.64 4.98
CA ILE A 14 14.68 -17.53 5.30
C ILE A 14 15.10 -18.67 6.22
N GLU A 15 14.31 -18.97 7.24
CA GLU A 15 14.58 -20.05 8.20
C GLU A 15 14.62 -21.41 7.53
N GLU A 16 13.66 -21.72 6.67
CA GLU A 16 13.66 -22.94 5.83
C GLU A 16 14.90 -23.02 4.92
N SER A 17 15.37 -21.87 4.42
CA SER A 17 16.58 -21.81 3.59
C SER A 17 17.87 -22.03 4.39
N ILE A 18 17.95 -21.46 5.58
CA ILE A 18 19.06 -21.69 6.51
C ILE A 18 19.14 -23.18 6.87
N GLN A 19 18.00 -23.81 7.21
CA GLN A 19 17.96 -25.23 7.54
C GLN A 19 18.41 -26.11 6.37
N ARG A 20 17.98 -25.82 5.16
CA ARG A 20 18.46 -26.53 3.96
C ARG A 20 19.97 -26.41 3.78
N TYR A 21 20.56 -25.23 4.01
CA TYR A 21 21.99 -25.02 3.89
C TYR A 21 22.80 -25.69 5.01
N LEU A 22 22.25 -25.72 6.23
CA LEU A 22 22.87 -26.47 7.33
C LEU A 22 22.89 -27.98 7.05
N ASN A 23 21.79 -28.54 6.58
CA ASN A 23 21.72 -29.96 6.18
C ASN A 23 22.69 -30.27 5.02
N ALA A 24 22.86 -29.32 4.08
CA ALA A 24 23.82 -29.46 2.99
C ALA A 24 25.27 -29.43 3.49
N LEU A 25 25.59 -28.64 4.53
CA LEU A 25 26.88 -28.63 5.19
C LEU A 25 27.17 -29.97 5.89
N GLU A 26 26.24 -30.49 6.67
CA GLU A 26 26.37 -31.81 7.33
C GLU A 26 26.58 -32.94 6.33
N THR A 27 25.91 -32.88 5.18
CA THR A 27 26.09 -33.87 4.12
C THR A 27 27.44 -33.74 3.40
N ALA A 28 27.90 -32.50 3.20
CA ALA A 28 29.19 -32.23 2.58
C ALA A 28 30.37 -32.73 3.41
N ASP A 29 30.25 -32.62 4.73
CA ASP A 29 31.30 -33.09 5.67
C ASP A 29 31.60 -34.59 5.57
N ARG A 30 30.75 -35.35 4.89
CA ARG A 30 30.89 -36.82 4.68
C ARG A 30 31.54 -37.21 3.36
N THR A 31 31.82 -36.28 2.45
CA THR A 31 32.29 -36.59 1.08
C THR A 31 33.42 -35.68 0.60
N GLN A 32 34.64 -36.20 0.49
CA GLN A 32 35.87 -35.74 -0.15
C GLN A 32 36.44 -34.30 0.11
N PRO A 33 37.80 -34.17 0.45
CA PRO A 33 38.32 -32.95 1.06
C PRO A 33 38.57 -31.73 0.18
N ALA A 34 38.93 -31.87 -1.09
CA ALA A 34 39.48 -30.75 -1.88
C ALA A 34 38.45 -29.81 -2.53
N GLU A 35 37.25 -30.29 -2.90
CA GLU A 35 36.15 -29.44 -3.37
C GLU A 35 35.27 -28.93 -2.19
N LEU A 36 35.51 -29.48 -1.03
CA LEU A 36 34.71 -29.28 0.19
C LEU A 36 34.91 -27.88 0.75
N GLU A 37 36.13 -27.36 0.83
CA GLU A 37 36.40 -26.05 1.43
C GLU A 37 35.68 -24.90 0.72
N ALA A 38 35.79 -24.85 -0.62
CA ALA A 38 35.15 -23.79 -1.40
C ALA A 38 33.60 -23.86 -1.32
N LYS A 39 33.04 -25.08 -1.27
CA LYS A 39 31.57 -25.29 -1.12
C LYS A 39 31.10 -24.94 0.28
N THR A 40 31.86 -25.34 1.29
CA THR A 40 31.57 -25.04 2.71
C THR A 40 31.61 -23.54 2.97
N THR A 41 32.64 -22.84 2.50
CA THR A 41 32.76 -21.39 2.61
C THR A 41 31.56 -20.68 1.97
N ARG A 42 31.18 -21.05 0.74
CA ARG A 42 30.03 -20.47 0.05
C ARG A 42 28.70 -20.70 0.80
N LEU A 43 28.52 -21.86 1.42
CA LEU A 43 27.32 -22.15 2.22
C LEU A 43 27.31 -21.33 3.52
N GLN A 44 28.45 -21.20 4.17
CA GLN A 44 28.62 -20.37 5.37
C GLN A 44 28.31 -18.90 5.08
N ASP A 45 28.83 -18.36 3.96
CA ASP A 45 28.56 -16.99 3.52
C ASP A 45 27.07 -16.77 3.27
N LYS A 46 26.40 -17.73 2.61
CA LYS A 46 24.95 -17.66 2.38
C LYS A 46 24.16 -17.68 3.69
N ILE A 47 24.54 -18.52 4.64
CA ILE A 47 23.90 -18.58 5.96
C ILE A 47 24.12 -17.25 6.71
N ALA A 48 25.32 -16.69 6.67
CA ALA A 48 25.62 -15.40 7.30
C ALA A 48 24.75 -14.27 6.71
N LEU A 49 24.63 -14.22 5.38
CA LEU A 49 23.76 -13.26 4.69
C LEU A 49 22.29 -13.42 5.09
N LEU A 50 21.79 -14.65 5.15
CA LEU A 50 20.40 -14.91 5.54
C LEU A 50 20.15 -14.53 7.00
N ARG A 51 21.10 -14.79 7.90
CA ARG A 51 21.02 -14.34 9.30
C ARG A 51 21.01 -12.81 9.41
N GLN A 52 21.75 -12.10 8.54
CA GLN A 52 21.69 -10.64 8.50
C GLN A 52 20.30 -10.18 8.06
N GLN A 53 19.75 -10.77 7.00
CA GLN A 53 18.39 -10.46 6.55
C GLN A 53 17.32 -10.71 7.64
N MET A 54 17.51 -11.74 8.47
CA MET A 54 16.61 -11.97 9.63
C MET A 54 16.67 -10.81 10.61
N ARG A 55 17.85 -10.35 10.98
CA ARG A 55 18.01 -9.17 11.87
C ARG A 55 17.37 -7.92 11.30
N ASP A 56 17.55 -7.67 9.99
CA ASP A 56 16.95 -6.52 9.32
C ASP A 56 15.42 -6.59 9.33
N LEU A 57 14.85 -7.80 9.22
CA LEU A 57 13.40 -8.02 9.33
C LEU A 57 12.88 -7.86 10.76
N ASP A 58 13.67 -8.19 11.77
CA ASP A 58 13.31 -7.94 13.17
C ASP A 58 13.21 -6.45 13.46
N VAL A 59 14.19 -5.67 12.98
CA VAL A 59 14.13 -4.18 13.05
C VAL A 59 12.91 -3.64 12.31
N ALA A 60 12.62 -4.13 11.11
CA ALA A 60 11.44 -3.74 10.37
C ALA A 60 10.13 -4.08 11.11
N ARG A 61 10.11 -5.21 11.82
CA ARG A 61 8.97 -5.63 12.66
C ARG A 61 8.75 -4.67 13.84
N GLU A 62 9.80 -4.26 14.52
CA GLU A 62 9.72 -3.28 15.60
C GLU A 62 9.17 -1.94 15.09
N GLN A 63 9.65 -1.48 13.94
CA GLN A 63 9.14 -0.27 13.31
C GLN A 63 7.67 -0.38 12.91
N LEU A 64 7.23 -1.55 12.42
CA LEU A 64 5.81 -1.80 12.11
C LEU A 64 4.90 -1.66 13.35
N GLN A 65 5.36 -2.06 14.53
CA GLN A 65 4.59 -1.95 15.76
C GLN A 65 4.35 -0.49 16.18
N THR A 66 5.21 0.43 15.77
CA THR A 66 5.06 1.86 16.05
C THR A 66 4.12 2.57 15.07
N GLN A 67 3.78 1.94 13.94
CA GLN A 67 2.91 2.53 12.91
C GLN A 67 1.43 2.24 13.20
N PRO A 68 0.56 3.27 13.23
CA PRO A 68 -0.85 3.10 13.58
C PRO A 68 -1.64 2.26 12.57
N ASP A 69 -1.19 2.19 11.33
CA ASP A 69 -1.83 1.45 10.24
C ASP A 69 -1.14 0.13 9.89
N GLY A 70 -0.10 -0.26 10.67
CA GLY A 70 0.63 -1.50 10.47
C GLY A 70 1.32 -1.63 9.11
N GLN A 71 1.69 -0.52 8.50
CA GLN A 71 2.43 -0.46 7.25
C GLN A 71 3.70 0.38 7.39
N PHE A 72 4.76 -0.08 6.76
CA PHE A 72 6.05 0.60 6.77
C PHE A 72 6.79 0.41 5.45
N SER A 73 7.36 1.49 4.93
CA SER A 73 8.23 1.47 3.74
C SER A 73 9.62 1.95 4.12
N LEU A 74 10.66 1.19 3.75
CA LEU A 74 12.05 1.54 4.04
C LEU A 74 12.55 2.77 3.29
N THR A 75 12.01 3.01 2.08
CA THR A 75 12.44 4.13 1.22
C THR A 75 11.76 5.43 1.60
N ASP A 76 10.51 5.35 2.02
CA ASP A 76 9.69 6.48 2.40
C ASP A 76 8.68 6.02 3.46
N PRO A 77 8.93 6.31 4.75
CA PRO A 77 8.10 5.82 5.86
C PRO A 77 6.64 6.26 5.79
N ASP A 78 6.34 7.38 5.14
CA ASP A 78 5.00 7.92 5.00
C ASP A 78 4.22 7.36 3.81
N ALA A 79 4.93 6.75 2.84
CA ALA A 79 4.29 6.12 1.69
C ALA A 79 3.47 4.88 2.10
N ARG A 80 2.28 4.72 1.50
CA ARG A 80 1.35 3.62 1.78
C ARG A 80 1.02 2.83 0.53
N SER A 81 0.51 1.62 0.75
CA SER A 81 0.01 0.79 -0.35
C SER A 81 -1.28 1.37 -0.88
N MET A 82 -1.28 1.79 -2.14
CA MET A 82 -2.44 2.34 -2.84
C MET A 82 -3.29 1.23 -3.43
N ASN A 83 -4.63 1.37 -3.33
CA ASN A 83 -5.56 0.47 -3.99
C ASN A 83 -5.53 0.74 -5.49
N SER A 84 -4.93 -0.17 -6.25
CA SER A 84 -5.00 -0.13 -7.71
C SER A 84 -6.02 -1.14 -8.23
N ALA A 85 -6.73 -0.81 -9.30
CA ALA A 85 -7.73 -1.67 -9.93
C ALA A 85 -7.13 -2.90 -10.64
N GLY A 86 -5.82 -3.02 -10.73
CA GLY A 86 -5.10 -4.12 -11.40
C GLY A 86 -4.82 -5.31 -10.48
N LYS A 87 -4.82 -6.52 -11.06
CA LYS A 87 -4.28 -7.71 -10.41
C LYS A 87 -2.76 -7.60 -10.34
N GLY A 88 -2.24 -7.10 -9.24
CA GLY A 88 -0.80 -6.97 -9.06
C GLY A 88 -0.44 -6.47 -7.67
N SER A 89 0.83 -6.38 -7.36
CA SER A 89 1.33 -5.73 -6.15
C SER A 89 0.87 -4.28 -6.14
N GLY A 90 0.18 -3.85 -5.09
CA GLY A 90 -0.22 -2.46 -4.92
C GLY A 90 1.01 -1.53 -5.05
N ILE A 91 0.82 -0.41 -5.71
CA ILE A 91 1.84 0.64 -5.79
C ILE A 91 2.01 1.22 -4.39
N VAL A 92 3.25 1.38 -3.96
CA VAL A 92 3.57 2.10 -2.72
C VAL A 92 3.87 3.55 -3.08
N GLY A 93 3.11 4.48 -2.49
CA GLY A 93 3.23 5.89 -2.83
C GLY A 93 2.18 6.73 -2.11
N TYR A 94 1.72 7.76 -2.80
CA TYR A 94 0.71 8.70 -2.33
C TYR A 94 -0.48 8.73 -3.27
N ASN A 95 -1.62 9.11 -2.72
CA ASN A 95 -2.84 9.37 -3.47
C ASN A 95 -2.94 10.87 -3.72
N VAL A 96 -2.83 11.27 -4.97
CA VAL A 96 -2.95 12.68 -5.38
C VAL A 96 -4.37 12.95 -5.82
N GLN A 97 -5.06 13.79 -5.07
CA GLN A 97 -6.42 14.26 -5.35
C GLN A 97 -6.36 15.54 -6.18
N ALA A 98 -7.22 15.67 -7.18
CA ALA A 98 -7.33 16.87 -7.98
C ALA A 98 -8.80 17.18 -8.30
N ALA A 99 -9.21 18.41 -8.03
CA ALA A 99 -10.48 18.95 -8.51
C ALA A 99 -10.24 19.82 -9.74
N VAL A 100 -10.97 19.54 -10.82
CA VAL A 100 -10.80 20.18 -12.11
C VAL A 100 -12.06 20.93 -12.48
N ASP A 101 -11.95 22.20 -12.91
CA ASP A 101 -13.05 22.96 -13.46
C ASP A 101 -13.50 22.38 -14.81
N ALA A 102 -14.79 22.04 -14.89
CA ALA A 102 -15.36 21.38 -16.08
C ALA A 102 -15.39 22.29 -17.32
N LYS A 103 -15.33 23.63 -17.16
CA LYS A 103 -15.40 24.58 -18.28
C LYS A 103 -14.05 24.83 -18.91
N HIS A 104 -13.02 25.01 -18.11
CA HIS A 104 -11.68 25.42 -18.57
C HIS A 104 -10.64 24.31 -18.40
N HIS A 105 -11.00 23.18 -17.77
CA HIS A 105 -10.13 22.04 -17.50
C HIS A 105 -8.88 22.40 -16.67
N LEU A 106 -9.01 23.39 -15.78
CA LEU A 106 -7.94 23.80 -14.87
C LEU A 106 -8.08 23.10 -13.54
N ILE A 107 -6.96 22.69 -12.96
CA ILE A 107 -6.93 22.20 -11.58
C ILE A 107 -7.19 23.39 -10.65
N VAL A 108 -8.29 23.36 -9.91
CA VAL A 108 -8.70 24.41 -8.98
C VAL A 108 -8.36 24.10 -7.52
N ALA A 109 -8.21 22.82 -7.20
CA ALA A 109 -7.72 22.36 -5.90
C ALA A 109 -7.00 21.03 -6.06
N HIS A 110 -5.99 20.79 -5.23
CA HIS A 110 -5.29 19.51 -5.17
C HIS A 110 -4.87 19.22 -3.72
N GLU A 111 -4.71 17.95 -3.43
CA GLU A 111 -4.20 17.48 -2.15
C GLU A 111 -3.40 16.18 -2.35
N VAL A 112 -2.38 15.99 -1.55
CA VAL A 112 -1.59 14.76 -1.51
C VAL A 112 -1.83 14.08 -0.17
N THR A 113 -2.34 12.85 -0.22
CA THR A 113 -2.62 12.05 0.97
C THR A 113 -1.97 10.69 0.88
N ASN A 114 -1.69 10.05 1.99
CA ASN A 114 -1.24 8.66 2.04
C ASN A 114 -2.38 7.67 2.30
N VAL A 115 -3.63 8.12 2.25
CA VAL A 115 -4.80 7.25 2.32
C VAL A 115 -4.96 6.46 1.02
N GLY A 116 -4.94 5.14 1.09
CA GLY A 116 -4.90 4.25 -0.08
C GLY A 116 -6.21 4.13 -0.87
N ASN A 117 -7.25 4.92 -0.57
CA ASN A 117 -8.52 4.93 -1.28
C ASN A 117 -9.19 6.31 -1.22
N ASP A 118 -10.17 6.55 -2.10
CA ASP A 118 -10.80 7.86 -2.29
C ASP A 118 -12.05 8.08 -1.43
N ARG A 119 -12.47 7.09 -0.64
CA ARG A 119 -13.77 7.10 0.07
C ARG A 119 -13.97 8.26 1.04
N ALA A 120 -12.89 8.81 1.60
CA ALA A 120 -12.94 9.92 2.54
C ALA A 120 -12.54 11.27 1.89
N GLN A 121 -12.24 11.30 0.59
CA GLN A 121 -11.67 12.47 -0.08
C GLN A 121 -12.70 13.36 -0.77
N LEU A 122 -13.95 12.92 -0.94
CA LEU A 122 -14.98 13.66 -1.69
C LEU A 122 -15.29 15.02 -1.08
N SER A 123 -15.65 15.06 0.19
CA SER A 123 -16.08 16.30 0.84
C SER A 123 -14.96 17.31 1.02
N PRO A 124 -13.75 16.93 1.50
CA PRO A 124 -12.63 17.86 1.59
C PRO A 124 -12.26 18.49 0.24
N MET A 125 -12.14 17.69 -0.82
CA MET A 125 -11.79 18.17 -2.15
C MET A 125 -12.86 19.06 -2.76
N ALA A 126 -14.13 18.71 -2.60
CA ALA A 126 -15.24 19.52 -3.11
C ALA A 126 -15.35 20.87 -2.39
N GLN A 127 -15.08 20.89 -1.08
CA GLN A 127 -15.04 22.14 -0.31
C GLN A 127 -13.86 23.02 -0.70
N ALA A 128 -12.66 22.45 -0.82
CA ALA A 128 -11.47 23.16 -1.29
C ALA A 128 -11.68 23.77 -2.69
N ALA A 129 -12.28 23.02 -3.61
CA ALA A 129 -12.63 23.51 -4.95
C ALA A 129 -13.65 24.67 -4.90
N ARG A 130 -14.69 24.56 -4.06
CA ARG A 130 -15.67 25.61 -3.87
C ARG A 130 -15.04 26.90 -3.35
N GLU A 131 -14.16 26.80 -2.38
CA GLU A 131 -13.44 27.92 -1.79
C GLU A 131 -12.50 28.58 -2.82
N ALA A 132 -11.70 27.78 -3.52
CA ALA A 132 -10.78 28.27 -4.54
C ALA A 132 -11.51 29.00 -5.68
N MET A 133 -12.72 28.54 -6.03
CA MET A 133 -13.56 29.18 -7.07
C MET A 133 -14.38 30.35 -6.54
N GLY A 134 -14.39 30.65 -5.24
CA GLY A 134 -15.19 31.71 -4.63
C GLY A 134 -16.70 31.51 -4.78
N LYS A 135 -17.18 30.24 -4.85
CA LYS A 135 -18.60 29.95 -5.07
C LYS A 135 -19.34 29.68 -3.78
N LYS A 136 -20.61 30.12 -3.70
CA LYS A 136 -21.50 29.79 -2.57
C LYS A 136 -22.05 28.37 -2.67
N SER A 137 -22.24 27.87 -3.89
CA SER A 137 -22.69 26.51 -4.19
C SER A 137 -21.87 25.93 -5.34
N LEU A 138 -21.73 24.60 -5.38
CA LEU A 138 -20.96 23.89 -6.39
C LEU A 138 -21.72 22.64 -6.83
N LYS A 139 -21.58 22.25 -8.11
CA LYS A 139 -21.94 20.92 -8.60
C LYS A 139 -20.62 20.15 -8.81
N ALA A 140 -20.46 19.02 -8.16
CA ALA A 140 -19.30 18.16 -8.27
C ALA A 140 -19.68 16.82 -8.93
N VAL A 141 -18.82 16.33 -9.79
CA VAL A 141 -18.93 14.99 -10.38
C VAL A 141 -17.68 14.21 -9.95
N ALA A 142 -17.88 12.99 -9.47
CA ALA A 142 -16.81 12.10 -9.05
C ALA A 142 -17.07 10.67 -9.52
N ASP A 143 -16.04 9.84 -9.49
CA ASP A 143 -16.19 8.44 -9.85
C ASP A 143 -16.73 7.57 -8.70
N ARG A 144 -16.89 6.27 -8.95
CA ARG A 144 -17.42 5.31 -7.99
C ARG A 144 -16.50 5.14 -6.75
N GLY A 145 -15.20 5.37 -6.88
CA GLY A 145 -14.22 5.25 -5.80
C GLY A 145 -14.52 6.16 -4.61
N TYR A 146 -15.14 7.32 -4.89
CA TYR A 146 -15.52 8.30 -3.88
C TYR A 146 -16.86 8.01 -3.19
N PHE A 147 -17.57 6.94 -3.57
CA PHE A 147 -18.89 6.70 -3.00
C PHE A 147 -18.84 6.41 -1.49
N ASN A 148 -19.30 7.36 -0.70
CA ASN A 148 -19.47 7.27 0.75
C ASN A 148 -20.65 8.14 1.17
N SER A 149 -21.66 7.54 1.77
CA SER A 149 -22.91 8.24 2.16
C SER A 149 -22.67 9.41 3.12
N LEU A 150 -21.70 9.29 4.04
CA LEU A 150 -21.35 10.36 4.98
C LEU A 150 -20.70 11.54 4.25
N GLN A 151 -19.81 11.28 3.30
CA GLN A 151 -19.16 12.30 2.49
C GLN A 151 -20.16 13.03 1.58
N ILE A 152 -21.09 12.28 0.96
CA ILE A 152 -22.15 12.84 0.13
C ILE A 152 -23.06 13.77 0.98
N LYS A 153 -23.42 13.31 2.19
CA LYS A 153 -24.19 14.14 3.12
C LYS A 153 -23.44 15.40 3.52
N ALA A 154 -22.18 15.30 3.89
CA ALA A 154 -21.34 16.45 4.25
C ALA A 154 -21.22 17.47 3.10
N CYS A 155 -21.17 17.03 1.85
CA CYS A 155 -21.24 17.91 0.68
C CYS A 155 -22.59 18.63 0.60
N ALA A 156 -23.69 17.89 0.76
CA ALA A 156 -25.06 18.46 0.70
C ALA A 156 -25.29 19.51 1.82
N ASP A 157 -24.85 19.20 3.03
CA ASP A 157 -24.95 20.10 4.19
C ASP A 157 -24.18 21.41 3.99
N THR A 158 -23.19 21.43 3.11
CA THR A 158 -22.37 22.61 2.74
C THR A 158 -22.76 23.25 1.40
N GLY A 159 -23.89 22.87 0.80
CA GLY A 159 -24.38 23.45 -0.47
C GLY A 159 -23.67 22.93 -1.71
N ILE A 160 -23.04 21.76 -1.65
CA ILE A 160 -22.39 21.11 -2.78
C ILE A 160 -23.26 19.95 -3.26
N ALA A 161 -23.78 20.03 -4.48
CA ALA A 161 -24.53 18.96 -5.12
C ALA A 161 -23.56 17.98 -5.79
N VAL A 162 -23.60 16.71 -5.39
CA VAL A 162 -22.69 15.68 -5.87
C VAL A 162 -23.41 14.73 -6.82
N THR A 163 -22.76 14.38 -7.93
CA THR A 163 -23.19 13.33 -8.86
C THR A 163 -22.07 12.28 -8.95
N LEU A 164 -22.36 11.04 -8.56
CA LEU A 164 -21.43 9.91 -8.68
C LEU A 164 -22.18 8.59 -8.83
N PRO A 165 -21.60 7.58 -9.48
CA PRO A 165 -22.21 6.27 -9.66
C PRO A 165 -22.32 5.53 -8.32
N LYS A 166 -23.46 4.91 -8.08
CA LYS A 166 -23.61 3.98 -6.94
C LYS A 166 -22.78 2.71 -7.18
N PRO A 167 -22.14 2.15 -6.15
CA PRO A 167 -21.47 0.86 -6.29
C PRO A 167 -22.47 -0.23 -6.67
N THR A 168 -22.11 -1.05 -7.66
CA THR A 168 -22.85 -2.28 -7.92
C THR A 168 -22.61 -3.24 -6.75
N THR A 169 -23.64 -3.59 -6.02
CA THR A 169 -23.59 -4.67 -5.04
C THR A 169 -23.46 -5.99 -5.80
N SER A 170 -22.51 -6.83 -5.41
CA SER A 170 -22.18 -8.10 -6.10
C SER A 170 -23.35 -9.11 -6.16
N ASN A 171 -24.45 -8.87 -5.46
CA ASN A 171 -25.65 -9.70 -5.40
C ASN A 171 -26.90 -9.06 -6.03
N ALA A 172 -26.82 -7.87 -6.61
CA ALA A 172 -27.88 -7.35 -7.41
C ALA A 172 -27.85 -8.07 -8.76
N LYS A 173 -28.66 -9.14 -8.93
CA LYS A 173 -29.12 -9.53 -10.26
C LYS A 173 -29.72 -8.26 -10.86
N ALA A 174 -29.20 -7.85 -12.01
CA ALA A 174 -29.83 -6.84 -12.82
C ALA A 174 -31.17 -7.46 -13.27
N ASP A 175 -32.25 -7.12 -12.58
CA ASP A 175 -33.57 -7.25 -13.13
C ASP A 175 -33.65 -6.18 -14.21
N GLY A 176 -33.53 -6.67 -15.47
CA GLY A 176 -33.63 -5.86 -16.69
C GLY A 176 -35.01 -5.29 -16.90
#